data_5def27766509dd07da73dfad61c561de
#
_entry.id   5def27766509dd07da73dfad61c561de
#
_cell.length_a   1.000
_cell.length_b   1.000
_cell.length_c   1.000
_cell.angle_alpha   90.00
_cell.angle_beta   90.00
_cell.angle_gamma   90.00
#
_symmetry.space_group_name_H-M   'P 1'
#
loop_
_entity.id
_entity.type
_entity.pdbx_description
1 polymer ?
#
loop_
_entity_poly.entity_id
_entity_poly.type
_entity_poly.pdbx_seq_one_letter_code
_entity_poly.pdbx_strand_id
1 'polypeptide(L)'
;MSENFTAISYLISAIFFILALKGLSHPESARNGNVMGIIGMVIAIVTTAFNPNVLSYEMIILGILIGGAIGTYIALKIEMTALPQLVAAFHSLVGLAAVFVATSAFYSPESYGIVDEYNQIFASSLIEMSIGVAIGA
;
A
#
# COMPACT_ATOMS: atom_id res chain seq x y z
N MET A 1 7.87 -18.00 -1.23
CA MET A 1 9.12 -17.19 -1.37
C MET A 1 9.83 -17.20 -0.04
N SER A 2 11.16 -17.09 0.01
CA SER A 2 11.86 -16.94 1.29
C SER A 2 11.55 -15.57 1.90
N GLU A 3 11.47 -15.46 3.24
CA GLU A 3 11.17 -14.20 3.93
C GLU A 3 12.13 -13.08 3.53
N ASN A 4 13.42 -13.41 3.38
CA ASN A 4 14.44 -12.46 2.94
C ASN A 4 14.17 -11.90 1.52
N PHE A 5 13.68 -12.73 0.60
CA PHE A 5 13.35 -12.29 -0.75
C PHE A 5 12.13 -11.35 -0.75
N THR A 6 11.13 -11.67 0.06
CA THR A 6 9.94 -10.82 0.25
C THR A 6 10.34 -9.45 0.83
N ALA A 7 11.19 -9.44 1.86
CA ALA A 7 11.67 -8.20 2.47
C ALA A 7 12.48 -7.34 1.49
N ILE A 8 13.37 -7.95 0.70
CA ILE A 8 14.16 -7.25 -0.33
C ILE A 8 13.24 -6.67 -1.43
N SER A 9 12.23 -7.41 -1.87
CA SER A 9 11.28 -6.95 -2.88
C SER A 9 10.46 -5.74 -2.39
N TYR A 10 10.00 -5.76 -1.16
CA TYR A 10 9.33 -4.59 -0.57
C TYR A 10 10.27 -3.41 -0.37
N LEU A 11 11.52 -3.65 0.00
CA LEU A 11 12.53 -2.58 0.10
C LEU A 11 12.77 -1.92 -1.27
N ILE A 12 12.90 -2.71 -2.33
CA ILE A 12 13.04 -2.19 -3.69
C ILE A 12 11.80 -1.38 -4.08
N SER A 13 10.60 -1.89 -3.82
CA SER A 13 9.35 -1.17 -4.06
C SER A 13 9.33 0.18 -3.31
N ALA A 14 9.72 0.21 -2.04
CA ALA A 14 9.80 1.43 -1.24
C ALA A 14 10.77 2.45 -1.83
N ILE A 15 11.94 2.01 -2.33
CA ILE A 15 12.90 2.87 -3.01
C ILE A 15 12.27 3.50 -4.26
N PHE A 16 11.55 2.71 -5.08
CA PHE A 16 10.85 3.23 -6.25
C PHE A 16 9.77 4.25 -5.87
N PHE A 17 9.04 4.08 -4.77
CA PHE A 17 8.08 5.07 -4.29
C PHE A 17 8.76 6.38 -3.86
N ILE A 18 9.89 6.31 -3.15
CA ILE A 18 10.66 7.49 -2.77
C ILE A 18 11.17 8.24 -4.02
N LEU A 19 11.68 7.52 -5.00
CA LEU A 19 12.13 8.09 -6.27
C LEU A 19 10.96 8.68 -7.08
N ALA A 20 9.78 8.05 -7.01
CA ALA A 20 8.56 8.56 -7.61
C ALA A 20 8.18 9.92 -7.02
N LEU A 21 8.15 10.05 -5.69
CA LEU A 21 7.86 11.32 -5.01
C LEU A 21 8.87 12.41 -5.40
N LYS A 22 10.16 12.06 -5.44
CA LYS A 22 11.21 12.98 -5.91
C LYS A 22 11.00 13.40 -7.37
N GLY A 23 10.64 12.45 -8.24
CA GLY A 23 10.37 12.74 -9.66
C GLY A 23 9.13 13.63 -9.84
N LEU A 24 8.08 13.40 -9.08
CA LEU A 24 6.82 14.16 -9.14
C LEU A 24 6.95 15.58 -8.61
N SER A 25 7.98 15.88 -7.81
CA SER A 25 8.19 17.22 -7.27
C SER A 25 8.65 18.26 -8.30
N HIS A 26 9.03 17.85 -9.51
CA HIS A 26 9.46 18.74 -10.59
C HIS A 26 8.71 18.43 -11.89
N PRO A 27 8.21 19.44 -12.61
CA PRO A 27 7.44 19.24 -13.85
C PRO A 27 8.17 18.46 -14.94
N GLU A 28 9.48 18.69 -15.07
CA GLU A 28 10.31 18.03 -16.09
C GLU A 28 10.51 16.54 -15.86
N SER A 29 10.54 16.09 -14.58
CA SER A 29 10.72 14.69 -14.18
C SER A 29 9.43 13.98 -13.76
N ALA A 30 8.29 14.68 -13.72
CA ALA A 30 7.04 14.17 -13.22
C ALA A 30 6.59 12.89 -13.94
N ARG A 31 6.78 12.82 -15.27
CA ARG A 31 6.44 11.62 -16.05
C ARG A 31 7.27 10.41 -15.63
N ASN A 32 8.57 10.59 -15.42
CA ASN A 32 9.46 9.52 -14.96
C ASN A 32 9.13 9.12 -13.52
N GLY A 33 8.82 10.09 -12.65
CA GLY A 33 8.34 9.83 -11.30
C GLY A 33 7.09 8.96 -11.28
N ASN A 34 6.12 9.25 -12.14
CA ASN A 34 4.90 8.44 -12.26
C ASN A 34 5.21 7.00 -12.70
N VAL A 35 6.09 6.81 -13.68
CA VAL A 35 6.53 5.47 -14.12
C VAL A 35 7.20 4.71 -12.97
N MET A 36 8.07 5.36 -12.19
CA MET A 36 8.70 4.74 -11.02
C MET A 36 7.67 4.31 -9.97
N GLY A 37 6.64 5.13 -9.72
CA GLY A 37 5.53 4.78 -8.83
C GLY A 37 4.76 3.55 -9.31
N ILE A 38 4.47 3.47 -10.60
CA ILE A 38 3.82 2.30 -11.20
C ILE A 38 4.67 1.04 -11.04
N ILE A 39 5.97 1.12 -11.32
CA ILE A 39 6.90 -0.01 -11.16
C ILE A 39 6.94 -0.46 -9.68
N GLY A 40 7.07 0.46 -8.74
CA GLY A 40 7.05 0.17 -7.31
C GLY A 40 5.77 -0.54 -6.89
N MET A 41 4.61 -0.07 -7.37
CA MET A 41 3.32 -0.69 -7.09
C MET A 41 3.20 -2.10 -7.68
N VAL A 42 3.64 -2.31 -8.91
CA VAL A 42 3.64 -3.64 -9.55
C VAL A 42 4.51 -4.62 -8.75
N ILE A 43 5.71 -4.20 -8.33
CA ILE A 43 6.59 -5.03 -7.50
C ILE A 43 5.88 -5.39 -6.18
N ALA A 44 5.27 -4.42 -5.50
CA ALA A 44 4.56 -4.66 -4.25
C ALA A 44 3.40 -5.65 -4.42
N ILE A 45 2.55 -5.44 -5.42
CA ILE A 45 1.39 -6.32 -5.70
C ILE A 45 1.84 -7.73 -6.02
N VAL A 46 2.84 -7.89 -6.90
CA VAL A 46 3.38 -9.21 -7.28
C VAL A 46 3.98 -9.91 -6.05
N THR A 47 4.77 -9.19 -5.25
CA THR A 47 5.35 -9.74 -4.02
C THR A 47 4.27 -10.19 -3.05
N THR A 48 3.22 -9.40 -2.85
CA THR A 48 2.08 -9.76 -2.00
C THR A 48 1.34 -10.97 -2.55
N ALA A 49 1.10 -11.03 -3.86
CA ALA A 49 0.39 -12.15 -4.50
C ALA A 49 1.15 -13.49 -4.36
N PHE A 50 2.46 -13.47 -4.30
CA PHE A 50 3.27 -14.67 -4.06
C PHE A 50 3.54 -14.96 -2.58
N ASN A 51 2.98 -14.18 -1.66
CA ASN A 51 3.13 -14.42 -0.23
C ASN A 51 2.22 -15.59 0.19
N PRO A 52 2.75 -16.66 0.84
CA PRO A 52 1.95 -17.81 1.27
C PRO A 52 0.90 -17.47 2.33
N ASN A 53 1.01 -16.33 3.00
CA ASN A 53 0.05 -15.87 4.02
C ASN A 53 -1.21 -15.21 3.42
N VAL A 54 -1.28 -15.09 2.10
CA VAL A 54 -2.48 -14.57 1.43
C VAL A 54 -3.58 -15.61 1.44
N LEU A 55 -4.64 -15.34 2.17
CA LEU A 55 -5.77 -16.26 2.36
C LEU A 55 -6.75 -16.27 1.19
N SER A 56 -6.85 -15.20 0.42
CA SER A 56 -7.87 -15.02 -0.61
C SER A 56 -7.37 -14.15 -1.76
N TYR A 57 -7.04 -14.79 -2.87
CA TYR A 57 -6.68 -14.08 -4.12
C TYR A 57 -7.89 -13.39 -4.77
N GLU A 58 -9.09 -13.93 -4.57
CA GLU A 58 -10.32 -13.38 -5.13
C GLU A 58 -10.56 -11.94 -4.65
N MET A 59 -10.35 -11.68 -3.37
CA MET A 59 -10.51 -10.35 -2.79
C MET A 59 -9.48 -9.36 -3.31
N ILE A 60 -8.24 -9.80 -3.55
CA ILE A 60 -7.18 -8.97 -4.13
C ILE A 60 -7.56 -8.58 -5.57
N ILE A 61 -7.98 -9.56 -6.38
CA ILE A 61 -8.39 -9.33 -7.77
C ILE A 61 -9.60 -8.39 -7.83
N LEU A 62 -10.62 -8.63 -6.99
CA LEU A 62 -11.79 -7.75 -6.88
C LEU A 62 -11.40 -6.32 -6.50
N GLY A 63 -10.53 -6.15 -5.50
CA GLY A 63 -10.04 -4.85 -5.08
C GLY A 63 -9.30 -4.11 -6.21
N ILE A 64 -8.44 -4.80 -6.94
CA ILE A 64 -7.70 -4.24 -8.08
C ILE A 64 -8.67 -3.86 -9.22
N LEU A 65 -9.64 -4.70 -9.53
CA LEU A 65 -10.62 -4.42 -10.60
C LEU A 65 -11.50 -3.23 -10.25
N ILE A 66 -12.07 -3.19 -9.05
CA ILE A 66 -12.96 -2.10 -8.62
C ILE A 66 -12.16 -0.81 -8.46
N GLY A 67 -11.08 -0.83 -7.71
CA GLY A 67 -10.24 0.35 -7.46
C GLY A 67 -9.59 0.86 -8.73
N GLY A 68 -9.10 -0.04 -9.59
CA GLY A 68 -8.52 0.30 -10.88
C GLY A 68 -9.53 0.91 -11.85
N ALA A 69 -10.74 0.36 -11.93
CA ALA A 69 -11.81 0.90 -12.78
C ALA A 69 -12.24 2.32 -12.33
N ILE A 70 -12.48 2.49 -11.03
CA ILE A 70 -12.86 3.80 -10.47
C ILE A 70 -11.72 4.81 -10.63
N GLY A 71 -10.49 4.42 -10.27
CA GLY A 71 -9.32 5.28 -10.37
C GLY A 71 -9.03 5.71 -11.80
N THR A 72 -9.10 4.78 -12.76
CA THR A 72 -8.92 5.08 -14.19
C THR A 72 -10.00 6.01 -14.70
N TYR A 73 -11.28 5.77 -14.37
CA TYR A 73 -12.38 6.62 -14.76
C TYR A 73 -12.20 8.06 -14.26
N ILE A 74 -11.83 8.22 -12.98
CA ILE A 74 -11.59 9.53 -12.39
C ILE A 74 -10.39 10.19 -13.06
N ALA A 75 -9.27 9.48 -13.22
CA ALA A 75 -8.04 10.01 -13.80
C ALA A 75 -8.23 10.52 -15.24
N LEU A 76 -9.12 9.90 -16.03
CA LEU A 76 -9.42 10.31 -17.39
C LEU A 76 -10.40 11.50 -17.48
N LYS A 77 -11.19 11.74 -16.43
CA LYS A 77 -12.23 12.78 -16.44
C LYS A 77 -11.92 14.01 -15.59
N ILE A 78 -10.92 13.94 -14.72
CA ILE A 78 -10.59 15.03 -13.81
C ILE A 78 -10.06 16.25 -14.57
N GLU A 79 -10.55 17.42 -14.20
CA GLU A 79 -10.03 18.69 -14.70
C GLU A 79 -8.74 19.06 -13.93
N MET A 80 -7.82 19.72 -14.61
CA MET A 80 -6.53 20.14 -14.02
C MET A 80 -6.69 21.02 -12.78
N THR A 81 -7.76 21.82 -12.73
CA THR A 81 -8.10 22.69 -11.60
C THR A 81 -8.56 21.92 -10.37
N ALA A 82 -9.10 20.71 -10.53
CA ALA A 82 -9.58 19.83 -9.45
C ALA A 82 -8.53 18.83 -8.96
N LEU A 83 -7.33 18.79 -9.54
CA LEU A 83 -6.26 17.88 -9.14
C LEU A 83 -5.89 17.97 -7.64
N PRO A 84 -5.74 19.16 -7.02
CA PRO A 84 -5.41 19.24 -5.60
C PRO A 84 -6.47 18.59 -4.70
N GLN A 85 -7.75 18.75 -5.05
CA GLN A 85 -8.86 18.14 -4.32
C GLN A 85 -8.87 16.62 -4.48
N LEU A 86 -8.57 16.11 -5.69
CA LEU A 86 -8.44 14.67 -5.94
C LEU A 86 -7.30 14.05 -5.14
N VAL A 87 -6.15 14.71 -5.09
CA VAL A 87 -4.99 14.25 -4.31
C VAL A 87 -5.35 14.19 -2.82
N ALA A 88 -6.04 15.19 -2.29
CA ALA A 88 -6.51 15.19 -0.90
C ALA A 88 -7.49 14.04 -0.63
N ALA A 89 -8.44 13.79 -1.54
CA ALA A 89 -9.38 12.68 -1.43
C ALA A 89 -8.67 11.32 -1.44
N PHE A 90 -7.68 11.13 -2.32
CA PHE A 90 -6.90 9.90 -2.36
C PHE A 90 -6.04 9.69 -1.11
N HIS A 91 -5.48 10.76 -0.53
CA HIS A 91 -4.78 10.66 0.74
C HIS A 91 -5.71 10.18 1.87
N SER A 92 -6.94 10.67 1.91
CA SER A 92 -7.94 10.19 2.87
C SER A 92 -8.26 8.70 2.69
N LEU A 93 -8.37 8.23 1.44
CA LEU A 93 -8.59 6.80 1.16
C LEU A 93 -7.37 5.94 1.54
N VAL A 94 -6.16 6.43 1.33
CA VAL A 94 -4.92 5.75 1.75
C VAL A 94 -4.83 5.69 3.29
N GLY A 95 -5.19 6.77 3.98
CA GLY A 95 -5.30 6.79 5.44
C GLY A 95 -6.30 5.75 5.95
N LEU A 96 -7.49 5.71 5.36
CA LEU A 96 -8.50 4.71 5.69
C LEU A 96 -8.01 3.27 5.44
N ALA A 97 -7.27 3.04 4.35
CA ALA A 97 -6.65 1.75 4.07
C ALA A 97 -5.65 1.35 5.16
N ALA A 98 -4.83 2.29 5.66
CA ALA A 98 -3.89 2.03 6.75
C ALA A 98 -4.62 1.63 8.05
N VAL A 99 -5.75 2.27 8.36
CA VAL A 99 -6.60 1.90 9.50
C VAL A 99 -7.15 0.49 9.34
N PHE A 100 -7.65 0.12 8.16
CA PHE A 100 -8.17 -1.22 7.91
C PHE A 100 -7.08 -2.29 7.98
N VAL A 101 -5.88 -2.03 7.46
CA VAL A 101 -4.75 -2.97 7.54
C VAL A 101 -4.34 -3.19 9.00
N ALA A 102 -4.20 -2.13 9.79
CA ALA A 102 -3.86 -2.24 11.21
C ALA A 102 -4.95 -2.99 12.00
N THR A 103 -6.21 -2.71 11.71
CA THR A 103 -7.36 -3.40 12.32
C THR A 103 -7.38 -4.88 11.94
N SER A 104 -7.14 -5.21 10.68
CA SER A 104 -7.05 -6.59 10.20
C SER A 104 -5.92 -7.35 10.89
N ALA A 105 -4.76 -6.73 11.04
CA ALA A 105 -3.61 -7.32 11.74
C ALA A 105 -3.91 -7.58 13.22
N PHE A 106 -4.67 -6.69 13.87
CA PHE A 106 -5.08 -6.86 15.25
C PHE A 106 -6.05 -8.03 15.43
N TYR A 107 -7.02 -8.21 14.51
CA TYR A 107 -8.01 -9.29 14.60
C TYR A 107 -7.49 -10.65 14.10
N SER A 108 -6.46 -10.68 13.26
CA SER A 108 -5.88 -11.90 12.70
C SER A 108 -4.35 -11.88 12.78
N PRO A 109 -3.78 -11.75 13.98
CA PRO A 109 -2.34 -11.52 14.15
C PRO A 109 -1.48 -12.71 13.68
N GLU A 110 -2.01 -13.92 13.72
CA GLU A 110 -1.35 -15.13 13.23
C GLU A 110 -1.08 -15.06 11.72
N SER A 111 -2.02 -14.53 10.94
CA SER A 111 -1.88 -14.36 9.49
C SER A 111 -0.78 -13.37 9.10
N TYR A 112 -0.45 -12.46 10.01
CA TYR A 112 0.63 -11.49 9.83
C TYR A 112 1.97 -11.92 10.44
N GLY A 113 1.99 -13.06 11.17
CA GLY A 113 3.19 -13.57 11.84
C GLY A 113 3.70 -12.66 12.97
N ILE A 114 2.81 -11.93 13.64
CA ILE A 114 3.13 -10.95 14.69
C ILE A 114 2.81 -11.45 16.09
N VAL A 115 2.72 -12.76 16.26
CA VAL A 115 2.46 -13.41 17.55
C VAL A 115 3.70 -14.17 18.05
N ASP A 116 3.83 -14.29 19.37
CA ASP A 116 4.82 -15.11 20.05
C ASP A 116 4.35 -16.58 20.21
N GLU A 117 5.19 -17.41 20.86
CA GLU A 117 4.88 -18.81 21.15
C GLU A 117 3.64 -19.00 22.04
N TYR A 118 3.21 -17.95 22.76
CA TYR A 118 2.04 -17.93 23.63
C TYR A 118 0.81 -17.29 22.97
N ASN A 119 0.86 -17.08 21.66
CA ASN A 119 -0.20 -16.44 20.87
C ASN A 119 -0.51 -14.99 21.30
N GLN A 120 0.48 -14.29 21.84
CA GLN A 120 0.38 -12.89 22.21
C GLN A 120 1.02 -12.03 21.10
N ILE A 121 0.37 -10.91 20.79
CA ILE A 121 0.90 -9.97 19.79
C ILE A 121 2.16 -9.30 20.34
N PHE A 122 3.23 -9.25 19.56
CA PHE A 122 4.46 -8.55 19.95
C PHE A 122 4.17 -7.09 20.30
N ALA A 123 4.79 -6.59 21.37
CA ALA A 123 4.62 -5.21 21.80
C ALA A 123 5.04 -4.19 20.74
N SER A 124 6.08 -4.49 19.94
CA SER A 124 6.47 -3.68 18.78
C SER A 124 5.33 -3.56 17.76
N SER A 125 4.69 -4.68 17.43
CA SER A 125 3.59 -4.71 16.46
C SER A 125 2.35 -3.97 16.97
N LEU A 126 2.05 -4.03 18.26
CA LEU A 126 0.97 -3.23 18.88
C LEU A 126 1.24 -1.72 18.75
N ILE A 127 2.48 -1.30 18.97
CA ILE A 127 2.89 0.11 18.79
C ILE A 127 2.76 0.52 17.32
N GLU A 128 3.26 -0.30 16.40
CA GLU A 128 3.18 -0.04 14.95
C GLU A 128 1.74 0.08 14.46
N MET A 129 0.85 -0.83 14.89
CA MET A 129 -0.58 -0.77 14.55
C MET A 129 -1.25 0.48 15.14
N SER A 130 -0.92 0.85 16.38
CA SER A 130 -1.46 2.05 17.04
C SER A 130 -1.04 3.32 16.31
N ILE A 131 0.22 3.41 15.91
CA ILE A 131 0.75 4.52 15.10
C ILE A 131 0.09 4.52 13.71
N GLY A 132 -0.07 3.36 13.08
CA GLY A 132 -0.72 3.21 11.78
C GLY A 132 -2.16 3.70 11.80
N VAL A 133 -2.93 3.36 12.83
CA VAL A 133 -4.29 3.87 13.03
C VAL A 133 -4.29 5.38 13.29
N ALA A 134 -3.42 5.88 14.15
CA ALA A 134 -3.37 7.30 14.49
C ALA A 134 -2.98 8.19 13.29
N ILE A 135 -2.08 7.71 12.43
CA ILE A 135 -1.67 8.43 11.21
C ILE A 135 -2.74 8.29 10.11
N GLY A 136 -3.41 7.14 10.05
CA GLY A 136 -4.43 6.86 9.03
C GLY A 136 -5.77 7.56 9.30
N ALA A 137 -6.08 7.88 10.53
CA ALA A 137 -7.32 8.57 10.92
C ALA A 137 -7.22 10.10 10.75
#